data_8e79a79fd0e8f92c3b8110deb80124cf
#
_entry.id   8e79a79fd0e8f92c3b8110deb80124cf
#
_cell.length_a   1.000
_cell.length_b   1.000
_cell.length_c   1.000
_cell.angle_alpha   90.00
_cell.angle_beta   90.00
_cell.angle_gamma   90.00
#
_symmetry.space_group_name_H-M   'P 1'
#
loop_
_entity.id
_entity.type
_entity.pdbx_description
1 polymer ?
#
loop_
_entity_poly.entity_id
_entity_poly.type
_entity_poly.pdbx_seq_one_letter_code
_entity_poly.pdbx_strand_id
1 'polypeptide(L)'
;RCPFCHNAALVSHTDAQGGLDEEEFFAFLRKRRGILDGVCVSGGEPTLQPDIENFVAKIKGMGFKVKLDTNGSFPDVLRRLLESGNIDYVAMDLKNIPERYGMTVGIADFDVARVIESIGIIKESGVDYEFRTTVVSPLHRASDFEEIARLIPFAPRYYLQNFVDSGDLVSGGGLTELGEDELAKALENTRVIIPQAKIRGEE
;
A
#
# COMPACT_ATOMS: atom_id res chain seq x y z
N ARG A 1 7.34 -3.34 8.97
CA ARG A 1 8.49 -2.71 9.70
C ARG A 1 9.53 -2.17 8.72
N CYS A 2 9.09 -1.74 7.51
CA CYS A 2 10.00 -1.23 6.49
C CYS A 2 10.88 -0.11 7.07
N PRO A 3 12.19 -0.11 6.82
CA PRO A 3 13.10 0.93 7.31
C PRO A 3 12.66 2.34 6.90
N PHE A 4 12.10 2.46 5.69
CA PHE A 4 11.62 3.72 5.09
C PHE A 4 10.15 4.05 5.41
N CYS A 5 9.57 3.45 6.45
CA CYS A 5 8.17 3.74 6.81
C CYS A 5 8.04 5.15 7.38
N HIS A 6 7.20 5.98 6.78
CA HIS A 6 6.88 7.35 7.24
C HIS A 6 5.98 7.38 8.47
N ASN A 7 5.37 6.24 8.81
CA ASN A 7 4.43 6.12 9.93
C ASN A 7 5.08 5.38 11.10
N ALA A 8 6.28 5.78 11.50
CA ALA A 8 7.03 5.13 12.57
C ALA A 8 6.21 5.02 13.87
N ALA A 9 5.47 6.06 14.23
CA ALA A 9 4.60 6.09 15.41
C ALA A 9 3.50 5.02 15.37
N LEU A 10 2.94 4.70 14.18
CA LEU A 10 1.92 3.66 14.01
C LEU A 10 2.49 2.24 14.04
N VAL A 11 3.80 2.09 13.81
CA VAL A 11 4.49 0.79 13.74
C VAL A 11 5.15 0.43 15.07
N SER A 12 5.59 1.44 15.84
CA SER A 12 6.38 1.24 17.06
C SER A 12 5.56 0.86 18.31
N HIS A 13 4.24 0.81 18.23
CA HIS A 13 3.34 0.51 19.36
C HIS A 13 3.59 1.33 20.64
N THR A 14 4.26 2.45 20.54
CA THR A 14 4.32 3.41 21.64
C THR A 14 2.96 4.04 21.72
N ASP A 15 2.28 3.79 22.83
CA ASP A 15 0.95 4.27 23.22
C ASP A 15 0.45 5.42 22.35
N ALA A 16 -0.51 5.15 21.48
CA ALA A 16 -1.21 6.16 20.69
C ALA A 16 -2.08 7.00 21.64
N GLN A 17 -1.42 7.77 22.50
CA GLN A 17 -2.09 8.79 23.30
C GLN A 17 -2.55 9.89 22.33
N GLY A 18 -3.85 9.95 22.07
CA GLY A 18 -4.47 11.03 21.31
C GLY A 18 -5.15 10.64 19.99
N GLY A 19 -5.39 9.36 19.74
CA GLY A 19 -6.28 8.95 18.65
C GLY A 19 -7.72 9.35 18.90
N LEU A 20 -8.45 9.71 17.83
CA LEU A 20 -9.91 9.82 17.89
C LEU A 20 -10.48 8.43 18.23
N ASP A 21 -11.49 8.39 19.09
CA ASP A 21 -12.24 7.16 19.26
C ASP A 21 -13.14 6.88 18.04
N GLU A 22 -13.59 5.64 17.91
CA GLU A 22 -14.40 5.23 16.79
C GLU A 22 -15.71 6.01 16.70
N GLU A 23 -16.31 6.38 17.84
CA GLU A 23 -17.57 7.13 17.88
C GLU A 23 -17.37 8.56 17.38
N GLU A 24 -16.30 9.23 17.78
CA GLU A 24 -15.93 10.56 17.31
C GLU A 24 -15.67 10.54 15.79
N PHE A 25 -14.96 9.53 15.28
CA PHE A 25 -14.73 9.34 13.85
C PHE A 25 -16.06 9.20 13.09
N PHE A 26 -16.96 8.32 13.53
CA PHE A 26 -18.25 8.16 12.86
C PHE A 26 -19.17 9.38 13.03
N ALA A 27 -19.06 10.13 14.13
CA ALA A 27 -19.75 11.41 14.28
C ALA A 27 -19.23 12.47 13.28
N PHE A 28 -17.93 12.50 13.04
CA PHE A 28 -17.34 13.32 11.99
C PHE A 28 -17.87 12.91 10.59
N LEU A 29 -17.87 11.62 10.24
CA LEU A 29 -18.38 11.15 8.97
C LEU A 29 -19.87 11.50 8.76
N ARG A 30 -20.70 11.35 9.79
CA ARG A 30 -22.13 11.76 9.71
C ARG A 30 -22.31 13.21 9.25
N LYS A 31 -21.45 14.12 9.75
CA LYS A 31 -21.47 15.54 9.38
C LYS A 31 -20.93 15.81 7.96
N ARG A 32 -20.28 14.84 7.33
CA ARG A 32 -19.63 14.96 6.01
C ARG A 32 -20.36 14.22 4.89
N ARG A 33 -21.54 13.66 5.16
CA ARG A 33 -22.39 13.05 4.12
C ARG A 33 -22.73 14.08 3.06
N GLY A 34 -22.56 13.69 1.79
CA GLY A 34 -22.78 14.57 0.64
C GLY A 34 -21.66 15.60 0.40
N ILE A 35 -20.59 15.59 1.21
CA ILE A 35 -19.40 16.43 1.04
C ILE A 35 -18.20 15.55 0.66
N LEU A 36 -18.01 14.43 1.36
CA LEU A 36 -16.95 13.46 1.06
C LEU A 36 -17.52 12.32 0.23
N ASP A 37 -16.79 11.89 -0.79
CA ASP A 37 -17.15 10.75 -1.64
C ASP A 37 -16.82 9.41 -0.99
N GLY A 38 -15.75 9.36 -0.20
CA GLY A 38 -15.27 8.12 0.39
C GLY A 38 -14.24 8.31 1.50
N VAL A 39 -13.82 7.18 2.02
CA VAL A 39 -12.81 7.06 3.08
C VAL A 39 -11.68 6.15 2.60
N CYS A 40 -10.44 6.60 2.77
CA CYS A 40 -9.27 5.76 2.60
C CYS A 40 -8.91 5.14 3.95
N VAL A 41 -9.01 3.83 4.04
CA VAL A 41 -8.59 3.05 5.21
C VAL A 41 -7.13 2.66 5.00
N SER A 42 -6.28 3.27 5.78
CA SER A 42 -4.82 3.17 5.72
C SER A 42 -4.26 3.09 7.14
N GLY A 43 -2.95 3.23 7.31
CA GLY A 43 -2.33 3.26 8.63
C GLY A 43 -0.99 2.54 8.62
N GLY A 44 -0.69 1.72 9.65
CA GLY A 44 0.43 0.78 9.62
C GLY A 44 0.14 -0.34 8.61
N GLU A 45 -0.74 -1.26 8.98
CA GLU A 45 -1.38 -2.23 8.07
C GLU A 45 -2.83 -2.45 8.55
N PRO A 46 -3.84 -1.98 7.81
CA PRO A 46 -5.24 -2.07 8.24
C PRO A 46 -5.73 -3.50 8.46
N THR A 47 -5.24 -4.45 7.64
CA THR A 47 -5.63 -5.87 7.72
C THR A 47 -5.12 -6.58 8.98
N LEU A 48 -4.31 -5.93 9.80
CA LEU A 48 -3.94 -6.39 11.15
C LEU A 48 -5.02 -6.13 12.19
N GLN A 49 -5.94 -5.19 11.92
CA GLN A 49 -6.97 -4.83 12.89
C GLN A 49 -8.05 -5.91 12.94
N PRO A 50 -8.35 -6.47 14.13
CA PRO A 50 -9.27 -7.60 14.24
C PRO A 50 -10.72 -7.27 13.88
N ASP A 51 -11.09 -5.99 13.92
CA ASP A 51 -12.43 -5.45 13.65
C ASP A 51 -12.57 -4.77 12.30
N ILE A 52 -11.54 -4.86 11.44
CA ILE A 52 -11.49 -4.15 10.14
C ILE A 52 -12.73 -4.40 9.28
N GLU A 53 -13.25 -5.64 9.24
CA GLU A 53 -14.42 -5.99 8.45
C GLU A 53 -15.66 -5.23 8.91
N ASN A 54 -15.87 -5.14 10.23
CA ASN A 54 -16.98 -4.38 10.80
C ASN A 54 -16.81 -2.86 10.60
N PHE A 55 -15.58 -2.38 10.72
CA PHE A 55 -15.26 -0.96 10.54
C PHE A 55 -15.57 -0.50 9.11
N VAL A 56 -15.10 -1.22 8.08
CA VAL A 56 -15.39 -0.88 6.68
C VAL A 56 -16.87 -1.02 6.35
N ALA A 57 -17.56 -2.03 6.90
CA ALA A 57 -18.99 -2.22 6.72
C ALA A 57 -19.81 -1.03 7.27
N LYS A 58 -19.42 -0.49 8.43
CA LYS A 58 -20.04 0.72 8.99
C LYS A 58 -19.86 1.94 8.07
N ILE A 59 -18.64 2.15 7.54
CA ILE A 59 -18.36 3.25 6.59
C ILE A 59 -19.23 3.09 5.34
N LYS A 60 -19.25 1.89 4.77
CA LYS A 60 -20.06 1.56 3.58
C LYS A 60 -21.55 1.76 3.83
N GLY A 61 -22.06 1.31 4.98
CA GLY A 61 -23.45 1.49 5.41
C GLY A 61 -23.86 2.96 5.59
N MET A 62 -22.92 3.87 5.75
CA MET A 62 -23.15 5.31 5.76
C MET A 62 -23.21 5.94 4.35
N GLY A 63 -22.98 5.17 3.29
CA GLY A 63 -23.04 5.61 1.89
C GLY A 63 -21.70 6.14 1.34
N PHE A 64 -20.58 5.98 2.05
CA PHE A 64 -19.26 6.35 1.54
C PHE A 64 -18.64 5.21 0.72
N LYS A 65 -17.82 5.58 -0.27
CA LYS A 65 -16.90 4.62 -0.89
C LYS A 65 -15.75 4.30 0.05
N VAL A 66 -15.22 3.09 -0.04
CA VAL A 66 -14.09 2.65 0.79
C VAL A 66 -12.92 2.27 -0.11
N LYS A 67 -11.80 2.96 0.09
CA LYS A 67 -10.49 2.59 -0.45
C LYS A 67 -9.68 1.91 0.65
N LEU A 68 -9.08 0.77 0.35
CA LEU A 68 -8.16 0.06 1.22
C LEU A 68 -6.73 0.22 0.71
N ASP A 69 -5.84 0.73 1.57
CA ASP A 69 -4.39 0.71 1.33
C ASP A 69 -3.79 -0.44 2.14
N THR A 70 -3.10 -1.37 1.49
CA THR A 70 -2.54 -2.56 2.15
C THR A 70 -1.16 -2.93 1.61
N ASN A 71 -0.36 -3.61 2.42
CA ASN A 71 0.91 -4.21 2.01
C ASN A 71 0.76 -5.66 1.52
N GLY A 72 -0.46 -6.22 1.56
CA GLY A 72 -0.76 -7.56 1.07
C GLY A 72 -0.26 -8.71 1.96
N SER A 73 0.17 -8.47 3.19
CA SER A 73 0.72 -9.52 4.05
C SER A 73 -0.32 -10.48 4.64
N PHE A 74 -1.61 -10.16 4.52
CA PHE A 74 -2.72 -10.93 5.12
C PHE A 74 -3.78 -11.30 4.07
N PRO A 75 -3.45 -12.25 3.15
CA PRO A 75 -4.32 -12.62 2.04
C PRO A 75 -5.71 -13.10 2.47
N ASP A 76 -5.83 -13.85 3.56
CA ASP A 76 -7.12 -14.35 4.06
C ASP A 76 -8.06 -13.21 4.50
N VAL A 77 -7.52 -12.19 5.18
CA VAL A 77 -8.30 -11.01 5.59
C VAL A 77 -8.69 -10.19 4.36
N LEU A 78 -7.74 -9.97 3.44
CA LEU A 78 -7.99 -9.26 2.20
C LEU A 78 -9.10 -9.93 1.37
N ARG A 79 -9.07 -11.25 1.25
CA ARG A 79 -10.10 -12.04 0.56
C ARG A 79 -11.49 -11.78 1.15
N ARG A 80 -11.65 -11.92 2.48
CA ARG A 80 -12.95 -11.66 3.14
C ARG A 80 -13.44 -10.23 2.96
N LEU A 81 -12.53 -9.24 3.05
CA LEU A 81 -12.86 -7.84 2.82
C LEU A 81 -13.40 -7.60 1.40
N LEU A 82 -12.78 -8.20 0.38
CA LEU A 82 -13.20 -8.04 -1.01
C LEU A 82 -14.50 -8.80 -1.30
N GLU A 83 -14.64 -10.02 -0.80
CA GLU A 83 -15.87 -10.83 -0.91
C GLU A 83 -17.07 -10.18 -0.21
N SER A 84 -16.84 -9.38 0.83
CA SER A 84 -17.91 -8.66 1.55
C SER A 84 -18.63 -7.59 0.72
N GLY A 85 -18.03 -7.15 -0.40
CA GLY A 85 -18.55 -6.06 -1.23
C GLY A 85 -18.45 -4.66 -0.59
N ASN A 86 -17.72 -4.53 0.52
CA ASN A 86 -17.59 -3.26 1.24
C ASN A 86 -16.36 -2.43 0.80
N ILE A 87 -15.53 -2.94 -0.09
CA ILE A 87 -14.36 -2.25 -0.64
C ILE A 87 -14.65 -1.85 -2.09
N ASP A 88 -14.43 -0.59 -2.42
CA ASP A 88 -14.62 -0.05 -3.78
C ASP A 88 -13.30 0.09 -4.54
N TYR A 89 -12.18 0.18 -3.83
CA TYR A 89 -10.87 0.35 -4.44
C TYR A 89 -9.76 -0.21 -3.54
N VAL A 90 -8.76 -0.85 -4.15
CA VAL A 90 -7.57 -1.31 -3.42
C VAL A 90 -6.31 -0.66 -3.98
N ALA A 91 -5.47 -0.14 -3.10
CA ALA A 91 -4.10 0.20 -3.43
C ALA A 91 -3.15 -0.71 -2.65
N MET A 92 -2.43 -1.57 -3.36
CA MET A 92 -1.49 -2.48 -2.72
C MET A 92 -0.04 -2.09 -3.00
N ASP A 93 0.73 -2.05 -1.93
CA ASP A 93 2.16 -1.75 -2.00
C ASP A 93 2.99 -3.01 -2.26
N LEU A 94 3.74 -3.02 -3.37
CA LEU A 94 4.80 -3.98 -3.64
C LEU A 94 6.13 -3.39 -3.18
N LYS A 95 6.89 -4.16 -2.41
CA LYS A 95 8.08 -3.59 -1.76
C LYS A 95 9.38 -3.86 -2.50
N ASN A 96 9.53 -5.03 -3.15
CA ASN A 96 10.69 -5.37 -3.99
C ASN A 96 10.43 -6.68 -4.75
N ILE A 97 11.46 -7.16 -5.47
CA ILE A 97 11.51 -8.52 -6.01
C ILE A 97 11.50 -9.56 -4.88
N PRO A 98 11.03 -10.80 -5.12
CA PRO A 98 10.89 -11.82 -4.09
C PRO A 98 12.17 -12.06 -3.28
N GLU A 99 13.33 -12.13 -3.92
CA GLU A 99 14.62 -12.44 -3.30
C GLU A 99 15.10 -11.34 -2.34
N ARG A 100 14.66 -10.10 -2.56
CA ARG A 100 15.05 -8.93 -1.76
C ARG A 100 13.91 -8.42 -0.86
N TYR A 101 12.74 -9.08 -0.93
CA TYR A 101 11.54 -8.62 -0.23
C TYR A 101 11.77 -8.54 1.28
N GLY A 102 12.28 -9.61 1.89
CA GLY A 102 12.54 -9.68 3.33
C GLY A 102 13.50 -8.59 3.82
N MET A 103 14.59 -8.36 3.07
CA MET A 103 15.53 -7.28 3.36
C MET A 103 14.83 -5.91 3.29
N THR A 104 14.01 -5.69 2.27
CA THR A 104 13.33 -4.41 2.04
C THR A 104 12.28 -4.10 3.11
N VAL A 105 11.58 -5.11 3.62
CA VAL A 105 10.58 -4.93 4.68
C VAL A 105 11.16 -5.05 6.10
N GLY A 106 12.47 -5.33 6.23
CA GLY A 106 13.14 -5.48 7.52
C GLY A 106 12.77 -6.75 8.29
N ILE A 107 12.38 -7.83 7.59
CA ILE A 107 12.01 -9.14 8.13
C ILE A 107 12.71 -10.21 7.29
N ALA A 108 13.81 -10.81 7.82
CA ALA A 108 14.65 -11.72 7.06
C ALA A 108 13.88 -12.92 6.46
N ASP A 109 13.01 -13.55 7.26
CA ASP A 109 12.22 -14.73 6.89
C ASP A 109 10.79 -14.34 6.46
N PHE A 110 10.64 -13.22 5.75
CA PHE A 110 9.34 -12.77 5.28
C PHE A 110 8.78 -13.74 4.21
N ASP A 111 7.58 -14.22 4.45
CA ASP A 111 6.88 -15.11 3.52
C ASP A 111 6.27 -14.30 2.36
N VAL A 112 7.02 -14.17 1.28
CA VAL A 112 6.59 -13.43 0.09
C VAL A 112 5.42 -14.11 -0.64
N ALA A 113 5.17 -15.41 -0.42
CA ALA A 113 4.05 -16.12 -1.04
C ALA A 113 2.71 -15.48 -0.66
N ARG A 114 2.59 -14.91 0.54
CA ARG A 114 1.40 -14.15 0.96
C ARG A 114 1.11 -12.93 0.08
N VAL A 115 2.16 -12.21 -0.29
CA VAL A 115 2.04 -11.04 -1.18
C VAL A 115 1.60 -11.47 -2.56
N ILE A 116 2.19 -12.56 -3.08
CA ILE A 116 1.83 -13.13 -4.39
C ILE A 116 0.37 -13.61 -4.38
N GLU A 117 -0.07 -14.26 -3.31
CA GLU A 117 -1.48 -14.65 -3.14
C GLU A 117 -2.41 -13.43 -3.12
N SER A 118 -2.05 -12.37 -2.38
CA SER A 118 -2.83 -11.13 -2.33
C SER A 118 -2.93 -10.45 -3.69
N ILE A 119 -1.87 -10.47 -4.51
CA ILE A 119 -1.91 -10.00 -5.90
C ILE A 119 -2.98 -10.75 -6.70
N GLY A 120 -3.00 -12.09 -6.60
CA GLY A 120 -4.01 -12.92 -7.25
C GLY A 120 -5.43 -12.57 -6.82
N ILE A 121 -5.66 -12.50 -5.51
CA ILE A 121 -6.96 -12.13 -4.92
C ILE A 121 -7.46 -10.79 -5.46
N ILE A 122 -6.61 -9.76 -5.48
CA ILE A 122 -6.96 -8.43 -5.97
C ILE A 122 -7.34 -8.48 -7.46
N LYS A 123 -6.54 -9.14 -8.28
CA LYS A 123 -6.76 -9.24 -9.73
C LYS A 123 -8.07 -9.96 -10.07
N GLU A 124 -8.49 -10.91 -9.26
CA GLU A 124 -9.70 -11.72 -9.45
C GLU A 124 -10.95 -11.12 -8.80
N SER A 125 -10.80 -10.12 -7.92
CA SER A 125 -11.89 -9.58 -7.10
C SER A 125 -12.98 -8.82 -7.86
N GLY A 126 -12.66 -8.30 -9.06
CA GLY A 126 -13.52 -7.37 -9.79
C GLY A 126 -13.59 -5.95 -9.22
N VAL A 127 -12.88 -5.67 -8.13
CA VAL A 127 -12.76 -4.33 -7.53
C VAL A 127 -11.71 -3.52 -8.29
N ASP A 128 -11.90 -2.23 -8.45
CA ASP A 128 -10.87 -1.35 -9.03
C ASP A 128 -9.62 -1.32 -8.14
N TYR A 129 -8.44 -1.34 -8.76
CA TYR A 129 -7.20 -1.38 -7.99
C TYR A 129 -6.02 -0.69 -8.67
N GLU A 130 -5.00 -0.44 -7.86
CA GLU A 130 -3.65 -0.06 -8.27
C GLU A 130 -2.60 -0.82 -7.46
N PHE A 131 -1.43 -1.01 -8.04
CA PHE A 131 -0.22 -1.37 -7.32
C PHE A 131 0.71 -0.16 -7.22
N ARG A 132 1.54 -0.13 -6.19
CA ARG A 132 2.51 0.93 -5.93
C ARG A 132 3.83 0.37 -5.44
N THR A 133 4.93 1.04 -5.74
CA THR A 133 6.23 0.77 -5.11
C THR A 133 6.87 2.08 -4.72
N THR A 134 7.16 2.25 -3.43
CA THR A 134 8.03 3.34 -2.97
C THR A 134 9.47 2.97 -3.31
N VAL A 135 10.08 3.77 -4.16
CA VAL A 135 11.42 3.56 -4.70
C VAL A 135 12.44 4.22 -3.80
N VAL A 136 13.31 3.42 -3.18
CA VAL A 136 14.24 3.87 -2.12
C VAL A 136 15.65 3.37 -2.41
N SER A 137 16.62 4.27 -2.44
CA SER A 137 18.04 3.91 -2.50
C SER A 137 18.59 3.64 -1.08
N PRO A 138 19.44 2.63 -0.86
CA PRO A 138 19.98 1.64 -1.81
C PRO A 138 19.16 0.35 -1.92
N LEU A 139 17.90 0.32 -1.45
CA LEU A 139 17.06 -0.88 -1.41
C LEU A 139 16.59 -1.30 -2.82
N HIS A 140 16.42 -0.34 -3.72
CA HIS A 140 15.99 -0.58 -5.10
C HIS A 140 17.06 -0.16 -6.10
N ARG A 141 17.08 -0.85 -7.22
CA ARG A 141 17.86 -0.53 -8.42
C ARG A 141 16.92 -0.50 -9.62
N ALA A 142 17.22 0.29 -10.63
CA ALA A 142 16.39 0.34 -11.84
C ALA A 142 16.16 -1.05 -12.47
N SER A 143 17.15 -1.96 -12.39
CA SER A 143 17.06 -3.34 -12.89
C SER A 143 16.00 -4.20 -12.20
N ASP A 144 15.61 -3.89 -10.96
CA ASP A 144 14.64 -4.68 -10.21
C ASP A 144 13.21 -4.51 -10.76
N PHE A 145 12.94 -3.41 -11.47
CA PHE A 145 11.58 -3.00 -11.81
C PHE A 145 10.93 -3.79 -12.94
N GLU A 146 11.69 -4.39 -13.84
CA GLU A 146 11.13 -5.34 -14.81
C GLU A 146 10.62 -6.59 -14.10
N GLU A 147 11.35 -7.09 -13.11
CA GLU A 147 10.98 -8.28 -12.35
C GLU A 147 9.80 -8.01 -11.40
N ILE A 148 9.78 -6.86 -10.72
CA ILE A 148 8.61 -6.42 -9.93
C ILE A 148 7.36 -6.35 -10.84
N ALA A 149 7.48 -5.78 -12.05
CA ALA A 149 6.39 -5.69 -13.01
C ALA A 149 5.88 -7.08 -13.46
N ARG A 150 6.75 -8.08 -13.52
CA ARG A 150 6.36 -9.47 -13.84
C ARG A 150 5.49 -10.12 -12.76
N LEU A 151 5.50 -9.65 -11.53
CA LEU A 151 4.58 -10.11 -10.48
C LEU A 151 3.13 -9.67 -10.75
N ILE A 152 2.97 -8.54 -11.46
CA ILE A 152 1.68 -7.88 -11.69
C ILE A 152 1.42 -7.60 -13.19
N PRO A 153 1.64 -8.57 -14.09
CA PRO A 153 1.45 -8.34 -15.52
C PRO A 153 0.01 -7.91 -15.79
N PHE A 154 -0.14 -6.97 -16.74
CA PHE A 154 -1.45 -6.40 -17.13
C PHE A 154 -2.18 -5.63 -16.01
N ALA A 155 -1.49 -5.23 -14.94
CA ALA A 155 -2.10 -4.36 -13.93
C ALA A 155 -2.65 -3.08 -14.58
N PRO A 156 -3.89 -2.68 -14.31
CA PRO A 156 -4.48 -1.49 -14.93
C PRO A 156 -3.78 -0.19 -14.50
N ARG A 157 -3.21 -0.19 -13.30
CA ARG A 157 -2.47 0.96 -12.73
C ARG A 157 -1.31 0.45 -11.90
N TYR A 158 -0.12 0.96 -12.21
CA TYR A 158 1.07 0.76 -11.38
C TYR A 158 1.85 2.07 -11.27
N TYR A 159 2.17 2.44 -10.02
CA TYR A 159 2.84 3.69 -9.72
C TYR A 159 4.17 3.46 -9.00
N LEU A 160 5.23 4.05 -9.55
CA LEU A 160 6.48 4.25 -8.85
C LEU A 160 6.38 5.55 -8.05
N GLN A 161 6.64 5.49 -6.75
CA GLN A 161 6.61 6.65 -5.86
C GLN A 161 8.04 6.90 -5.37
N ASN A 162 8.68 7.97 -5.82
CA ASN A 162 10.02 8.27 -5.30
C ASN A 162 9.95 8.54 -3.80
N PHE A 163 10.93 8.04 -3.08
CA PHE A 163 11.02 8.21 -1.63
C PHE A 163 11.28 9.68 -1.30
N VAL A 164 10.62 10.16 -0.26
CA VAL A 164 10.87 11.48 0.34
C VAL A 164 11.12 11.26 1.81
N ASP A 165 12.25 11.73 2.33
CA ASP A 165 12.53 11.64 3.75
C ASP A 165 11.66 12.66 4.51
N SER A 166 10.75 12.14 5.34
CA SER A 166 9.87 12.96 6.20
C SER A 166 10.51 13.32 7.53
N GLY A 167 11.72 12.84 7.81
CA GLY A 167 12.42 13.03 9.09
C GLY A 167 11.98 12.08 10.20
N ASP A 168 10.96 11.27 10.00
CA ASP A 168 10.34 10.40 11.02
C ASP A 168 10.30 8.94 10.54
N LEU A 169 11.46 8.40 10.20
CA LEU A 169 11.61 7.03 9.68
C LEU A 169 11.79 6.00 10.79
N VAL A 170 11.33 4.77 10.56
CA VAL A 170 11.57 3.63 11.47
C VAL A 170 13.05 3.33 11.64
N SER A 171 13.83 3.45 10.57
CA SER A 171 15.28 3.28 10.60
C SER A 171 15.95 4.59 10.17
N GLY A 172 16.68 5.22 11.08
CA GLY A 172 17.38 6.46 10.78
C GLY A 172 18.66 6.25 9.98
N GLY A 173 18.70 6.81 8.76
CA GLY A 173 19.93 7.08 8.03
C GLY A 173 20.25 6.15 6.85
N GLY A 174 20.85 6.73 5.83
CA GLY A 174 21.35 6.03 4.63
C GLY A 174 20.28 5.67 3.59
N LEU A 175 19.03 6.08 3.78
CA LEU A 175 17.97 5.93 2.81
C LEU A 175 17.72 7.26 2.09
N THR A 176 17.70 7.21 0.78
CA THR A 176 17.50 8.40 -0.06
C THR A 176 16.54 8.10 -1.21
N GLU A 177 16.06 9.13 -1.85
CA GLU A 177 15.39 9.01 -3.15
C GLU A 177 16.32 8.39 -4.20
N LEU A 178 15.74 7.79 -5.23
CA LEU A 178 16.47 7.46 -6.46
C LEU A 178 16.70 8.75 -7.26
N GLY A 179 17.92 8.90 -7.79
CA GLY A 179 18.19 10.01 -8.74
C GLY A 179 17.29 9.93 -9.96
N GLU A 180 17.02 11.08 -10.57
CA GLU A 180 16.07 11.22 -11.69
C GLU A 180 16.35 10.25 -12.85
N ASP A 181 17.62 10.10 -13.27
CA ASP A 181 18.01 9.19 -14.35
C ASP A 181 17.73 7.71 -14.01
N GLU A 182 18.01 7.31 -12.78
CA GLU A 182 17.75 5.94 -12.30
C GLU A 182 16.24 5.69 -12.14
N LEU A 183 15.48 6.66 -11.69
CA LEU A 183 14.03 6.56 -11.58
C LEU A 183 13.38 6.46 -12.97
N ALA A 184 13.84 7.29 -13.93
CA ALA A 184 13.38 7.21 -15.32
C ALA A 184 13.66 5.83 -15.91
N LYS A 185 14.87 5.28 -15.68
CA LYS A 185 15.24 3.94 -16.14
C LYS A 185 14.41 2.84 -15.45
N ALA A 186 14.09 2.99 -14.15
CA ALA A 186 13.18 2.08 -13.45
C ALA A 186 11.79 2.08 -14.11
N LEU A 187 11.28 3.25 -14.49
CA LEU A 187 10.01 3.37 -15.21
C LEU A 187 10.08 2.73 -16.61
N GLU A 188 11.16 2.94 -17.36
CA GLU A 188 11.37 2.31 -18.66
C GLU A 188 11.35 0.77 -18.54
N ASN A 189 12.09 0.21 -17.58
CA ASN A 189 12.10 -1.23 -17.31
C ASN A 189 10.72 -1.75 -16.92
N THR A 190 9.98 -1.00 -16.12
CA THR A 190 8.59 -1.33 -15.76
C THR A 190 7.68 -1.39 -16.99
N ARG A 191 7.82 -0.42 -17.90
CA ARG A 191 6.97 -0.27 -19.08
C ARG A 191 7.15 -1.36 -20.13
N VAL A 192 8.21 -2.13 -20.05
CA VAL A 192 8.37 -3.36 -20.86
C VAL A 192 7.21 -4.34 -20.62
N ILE A 193 6.70 -4.40 -19.40
CA ILE A 193 5.63 -5.32 -18.96
C ILE A 193 4.29 -4.58 -18.75
N ILE A 194 4.34 -3.35 -18.22
CA ILE A 194 3.16 -2.54 -17.88
C ILE A 194 3.29 -1.17 -18.57
N PRO A 195 2.91 -1.04 -19.85
CA PRO A 195 3.13 0.19 -20.63
C PRO A 195 2.51 1.45 -20.01
N GLN A 196 1.44 1.30 -19.24
CA GLN A 196 0.72 2.42 -18.58
C GLN A 196 1.28 2.81 -17.22
N ALA A 197 2.39 2.18 -16.76
CA ALA A 197 3.04 2.55 -15.50
C ALA A 197 3.48 4.02 -15.52
N LYS A 198 3.38 4.67 -14.35
CA LYS A 198 3.70 6.09 -14.17
C LYS A 198 4.51 6.31 -12.89
N ILE A 199 5.22 7.43 -12.85
CA ILE A 199 5.70 7.98 -11.57
C ILE A 199 4.54 8.76 -10.94
N ARG A 200 4.33 8.59 -9.65
CA ARG A 200 3.29 9.30 -8.92
C ARG A 200 3.65 10.79 -8.81
N GLY A 201 2.74 11.67 -9.22
CA GLY A 201 2.94 13.11 -9.21
C GLY A 201 3.44 13.71 -10.54
N GLU A 202 3.74 12.87 -11.51
CA GLU A 202 3.97 13.28 -12.90
C GLU A 202 2.69 13.03 -13.70
N GLU A 203 2.01 14.10 -14.13
CA GLU A 203 0.84 14.04 -15.02
C GLU A 203 1.24 14.09 -16.50
#